data_be14a4a2153c8aeeb41c093293d074c4
#
_entry.id   be14a4a2153c8aeeb41c093293d074c4
#
_cell.length_a   1.000
_cell.length_b   1.000
_cell.length_c   1.000
_cell.angle_alpha   90.00
_cell.angle_beta   90.00
_cell.angle_gamma   90.00
#
_symmetry.space_group_name_H-M   'P 1'
#
loop_
_entity.id
_entity.type
_entity.pdbx_description
1 polymer ?
#
loop_
_entity_poly.entity_id
_entity_poly.type
_entity_poly.pdbx_seq_one_letter_code
_entity_poly.pdbx_strand_id
1 'polypeptide(L)'
;SRCKCSEGGSKVMILMIDNYDSFTYNVYQYIGSLYPQIQVVRNDEITIDEIRNLQNLEALVISPGPGYPDSAGISKEAIKTFGKEIPVLGICLGHQAIGEVYGGKVVPAKELMHGKMSEITINNKNPLFEGLEDKIYAARYHSLIIDDETFPEDLKVIGRDEKGQIMAVC
;
A
#
# COMPACT_ATOMS: atom_id res chain seq x y z
N SER A 1 -35.86 -3.64 -20.05
CA SER A 1 -34.92 -4.72 -20.36
C SER A 1 -34.14 -5.05 -19.08
N ARG A 2 -34.52 -6.16 -18.45
CA ARG A 2 -33.89 -6.68 -17.22
C ARG A 2 -32.56 -7.29 -17.59
N CYS A 3 -31.45 -6.70 -17.12
CA CYS A 3 -30.17 -7.40 -17.05
C CYS A 3 -30.29 -8.50 -15.99
N LYS A 4 -30.25 -9.75 -16.47
CA LYS A 4 -30.12 -10.94 -15.61
C LYS A 4 -28.72 -10.91 -15.01
N CYS A 5 -28.60 -10.74 -13.71
CA CYS A 5 -27.42 -11.11 -12.97
C CYS A 5 -27.29 -12.63 -13.03
N SER A 6 -26.32 -13.13 -13.75
CA SER A 6 -25.95 -14.53 -13.77
C SER A 6 -25.27 -14.90 -12.46
N GLU A 7 -25.71 -16.00 -11.92
CA GLU A 7 -25.35 -16.66 -10.69
C GLU A 7 -23.86 -17.01 -10.59
N GLY A 8 -23.37 -17.00 -9.33
CA GLY A 8 -22.43 -18.01 -8.91
C GLY A 8 -21.01 -17.59 -8.71
N GLY A 9 -20.58 -17.67 -7.49
CA GLY A 9 -19.19 -17.60 -7.06
C GLY A 9 -18.92 -16.30 -6.30
N SER A 10 -18.62 -16.45 -5.02
CA SER A 10 -18.09 -15.40 -4.18
C SER A 10 -16.87 -14.79 -4.86
N LYS A 11 -17.04 -13.67 -5.56
CA LYS A 11 -15.93 -12.97 -6.21
C LYS A 11 -15.19 -12.19 -5.14
N VAL A 12 -13.90 -12.50 -4.99
CA VAL A 12 -12.96 -11.73 -4.17
C VAL A 12 -13.02 -10.26 -4.58
N MET A 13 -13.22 -9.37 -3.62
CA MET A 13 -13.17 -7.94 -3.87
C MET A 13 -11.95 -7.32 -3.20
N ILE A 14 -11.19 -6.56 -3.97
CA ILE A 14 -10.11 -5.71 -3.49
C ILE A 14 -10.62 -4.27 -3.48
N LEU A 15 -10.49 -3.58 -2.36
CA LEU A 15 -10.74 -2.14 -2.28
C LEU A 15 -9.43 -1.38 -2.31
N MET A 16 -9.30 -0.45 -3.24
CA MET A 16 -8.18 0.46 -3.33
C MET A 16 -8.59 1.85 -2.85
N ILE A 17 -7.93 2.35 -1.81
CA ILE A 17 -8.11 3.70 -1.32
C ILE A 17 -7.15 4.62 -2.08
N ASP A 18 -7.73 5.56 -2.81
CA ASP A 18 -7.01 6.56 -3.61
C ASP A 18 -6.67 7.79 -2.76
N ASN A 19 -5.40 8.06 -2.57
CA ASN A 19 -4.88 9.23 -1.86
C ASN A 19 -4.62 10.42 -2.80
N TYR A 20 -5.42 10.56 -3.86
CA TYR A 20 -5.31 11.66 -4.83
C TYR A 20 -3.97 11.69 -5.58
N ASP A 21 -3.53 10.51 -6.01
CA ASP A 21 -2.27 10.35 -6.73
C ASP A 21 -2.48 10.02 -8.21
N SER A 22 -1.61 10.57 -9.07
CA SER A 22 -1.66 10.32 -10.50
C SER A 22 -1.34 8.87 -10.88
N PHE A 23 -0.61 8.13 -10.04
CA PHE A 23 -0.26 6.72 -10.26
C PHE A 23 -1.33 5.73 -9.80
N THR A 24 -2.37 6.19 -9.11
CA THR A 24 -3.43 5.30 -8.59
C THR A 24 -4.03 4.42 -9.68
N TYR A 25 -4.36 4.98 -10.83
CA TYR A 25 -4.96 4.22 -11.92
C TYR A 25 -3.99 3.26 -12.61
N ASN A 26 -2.70 3.55 -12.62
CA ASN A 26 -1.69 2.60 -13.09
C ASN A 26 -1.66 1.36 -12.20
N VAL A 27 -1.63 1.56 -10.87
CA VAL A 27 -1.70 0.47 -9.89
C VAL A 27 -3.01 -0.30 -10.03
N TYR A 28 -4.12 0.42 -10.16
CA TYR A 28 -5.44 -0.17 -10.41
C TYR A 28 -5.44 -1.09 -11.64
N GLN A 29 -4.87 -0.66 -12.75
CA GLN A 29 -4.81 -1.45 -13.97
C GLN A 29 -3.95 -2.70 -13.81
N TYR A 30 -2.81 -2.60 -13.15
CA TYR A 30 -1.95 -3.76 -12.89
C TYR A 30 -2.66 -4.81 -12.03
N ILE A 31 -3.26 -4.39 -10.93
CA ILE A 31 -3.99 -5.29 -10.05
C ILE A 31 -5.22 -5.83 -10.76
N GLY A 32 -5.98 -4.96 -11.45
CA GLY A 32 -7.21 -5.32 -12.17
C GLY A 32 -6.99 -6.32 -13.30
N SER A 33 -5.79 -6.37 -13.89
CA SER A 33 -5.45 -7.39 -14.89
C SER A 33 -5.35 -8.80 -14.28
N LEU A 34 -5.04 -8.90 -13.00
CA LEU A 34 -4.95 -10.16 -12.25
C LEU A 34 -6.24 -10.46 -11.46
N TYR A 35 -6.85 -9.41 -10.92
CA TYR A 35 -8.05 -9.49 -10.08
C TYR A 35 -9.08 -8.44 -10.55
N PRO A 36 -9.98 -8.80 -11.48
CA PRO A 36 -10.94 -7.85 -12.07
C PRO A 36 -11.92 -7.22 -11.07
N GLN A 37 -12.11 -7.83 -9.90
CA GLN A 37 -13.00 -7.33 -8.85
C GLN A 37 -12.25 -6.36 -7.92
N ILE A 38 -11.67 -5.32 -8.49
CA ILE A 38 -11.06 -4.22 -7.75
C ILE A 38 -11.94 -2.97 -7.89
N GLN A 39 -12.18 -2.28 -6.78
CA GLN A 39 -12.89 -1.01 -6.71
C GLN A 39 -11.97 0.06 -6.16
N VAL A 40 -11.99 1.24 -6.75
CA VAL A 40 -11.26 2.42 -6.30
C VAL A 40 -12.21 3.40 -5.64
N VAL A 41 -11.83 3.94 -4.50
CA VAL A 41 -12.55 4.97 -3.79
C VAL A 41 -11.55 5.98 -3.19
N ARG A 42 -11.89 7.25 -3.21
CA ARG A 42 -11.03 8.28 -2.63
C ARG A 42 -11.06 8.23 -1.10
N ASN A 43 -9.96 8.66 -0.48
CA ASN A 43 -9.76 8.56 0.96
C ASN A 43 -10.71 9.41 1.82
N ASP A 44 -11.47 10.30 1.23
CA ASP A 44 -12.47 11.16 1.85
C ASP A 44 -13.91 10.90 1.36
N GLU A 45 -14.09 9.90 0.52
CA GLU A 45 -15.39 9.55 -0.09
C GLU A 45 -16.00 8.26 0.47
N ILE A 46 -15.36 7.64 1.44
CA ILE A 46 -15.85 6.42 2.09
C ILE A 46 -15.56 6.46 3.60
N THR A 47 -16.43 5.87 4.39
CA THR A 47 -16.25 5.71 5.83
C THR A 47 -15.81 4.30 6.19
N ILE A 48 -15.28 4.13 7.40
CA ILE A 48 -14.92 2.80 7.92
C ILE A 48 -16.13 1.87 7.98
N ASP A 49 -17.29 2.38 8.38
CA ASP A 49 -18.52 1.59 8.43
C ASP A 49 -18.97 1.14 7.04
N GLU A 50 -18.86 2.01 6.04
CA GLU A 50 -19.15 1.64 4.65
C GLU A 50 -18.19 0.57 4.13
N ILE A 51 -16.91 0.64 4.45
CA ILE A 51 -15.94 -0.41 4.11
C ILE A 51 -16.30 -1.72 4.77
N ARG A 52 -16.68 -1.69 6.06
CA ARG A 52 -17.08 -2.90 6.82
C ARG A 52 -18.31 -3.57 6.23
N ASN A 53 -19.22 -2.81 5.65
CA ASN A 53 -20.43 -3.32 5.01
C ASN A 53 -20.23 -3.81 3.57
N LEU A 54 -19.03 -3.66 3.01
CA LEU A 54 -18.72 -4.22 1.69
C LEU A 54 -18.72 -5.75 1.75
N GLN A 55 -19.47 -6.36 0.83
CA GLN A 55 -19.52 -7.82 0.74
C GLN A 55 -18.26 -8.36 0.06
N ASN A 56 -17.72 -9.46 0.61
CA ASN A 56 -16.57 -10.18 0.05
C ASN A 56 -15.29 -9.35 -0.05
N LEU A 57 -15.11 -8.36 0.83
CA LEU A 57 -13.85 -7.62 0.92
C LEU A 57 -12.75 -8.55 1.45
N GLU A 58 -11.73 -8.81 0.65
CA GLU A 58 -10.64 -9.73 1.00
C GLU A 58 -9.28 -9.06 1.12
N ALA A 59 -9.11 -7.88 0.56
CA ALA A 59 -7.87 -7.12 0.70
C ALA A 59 -8.07 -5.63 0.51
N LEU A 60 -7.19 -4.84 1.13
CA LEU A 60 -7.08 -3.40 0.93
C LEU A 60 -5.77 -3.06 0.22
N VAL A 61 -5.84 -2.08 -0.67
CA VAL A 61 -4.66 -1.42 -1.25
C VAL A 61 -4.72 0.06 -0.89
N ILE A 62 -3.65 0.58 -0.30
CA ILE A 62 -3.52 2.00 0.03
C ILE A 62 -2.55 2.61 -0.96
N SER A 63 -3.04 3.54 -1.78
CA SER A 63 -2.29 4.11 -2.90
C SER A 63 -1.17 5.05 -2.48
N PRO A 64 -0.24 5.36 -3.39
CA PRO A 64 0.58 6.56 -3.26
C PRO A 64 -0.27 7.81 -3.04
N GLY A 65 0.35 8.89 -2.62
CA GLY A 65 -0.30 10.18 -2.46
C GLY A 65 0.66 11.26 -1.98
N PRO A 66 0.22 12.52 -1.99
CA PRO A 66 1.03 13.64 -1.54
C PRO A 66 1.06 13.76 -0.02
N GLY A 67 2.07 14.45 0.49
CA GLY A 67 2.17 14.84 1.89
C GLY A 67 2.48 13.68 2.85
N TYR A 68 2.04 13.85 4.08
CA TYR A 68 2.22 12.89 5.17
C TYR A 68 0.97 12.00 5.35
N PRO A 69 1.12 10.80 5.95
CA PRO A 69 -0.01 9.88 6.17
C PRO A 69 -1.18 10.48 6.95
N ASP A 70 -0.93 11.41 7.88
CA ASP A 70 -2.00 12.07 8.63
C ASP A 70 -2.96 12.90 7.75
N SER A 71 -2.52 13.31 6.58
CA SER A 71 -3.33 14.04 5.61
C SER A 71 -4.04 13.14 4.59
N ALA A 72 -3.94 11.82 4.74
CA ALA A 72 -4.47 10.83 3.79
C ALA A 72 -5.89 10.34 4.16
N GLY A 73 -6.74 11.21 4.64
CA GLY A 73 -8.14 10.87 4.96
C GLY A 73 -8.25 9.67 5.90
N ILE A 74 -9.03 8.66 5.51
CA ILE A 74 -9.26 7.46 6.32
C ILE A 74 -8.15 6.41 6.22
N SER A 75 -7.08 6.62 5.46
CA SER A 75 -6.10 5.58 5.13
C SER A 75 -5.50 4.94 6.38
N LYS A 76 -5.04 5.72 7.36
CA LYS A 76 -4.49 5.18 8.62
C LYS A 76 -5.53 4.43 9.44
N GLU A 77 -6.74 4.97 9.55
CA GLU A 77 -7.84 4.33 10.28
C GLU A 77 -8.25 3.01 9.62
N ALA A 78 -8.29 2.95 8.29
CA ALA A 78 -8.58 1.73 7.55
C ALA A 78 -7.51 0.65 7.81
N ILE A 79 -6.23 1.02 7.77
CA ILE A 79 -5.13 0.10 8.09
C ILE A 79 -5.27 -0.44 9.52
N LYS A 80 -5.50 0.45 10.47
CA LYS A 80 -5.65 0.08 11.89
C LYS A 80 -6.84 -0.85 12.13
N THR A 81 -7.95 -0.58 11.47
CA THR A 81 -9.20 -1.34 11.64
C THR A 81 -9.13 -2.70 10.97
N PHE A 82 -8.67 -2.76 9.73
CA PHE A 82 -8.75 -3.96 8.89
C PHE A 82 -7.44 -4.75 8.78
N GLY A 83 -6.30 -4.16 9.12
CA GLY A 83 -4.99 -4.78 8.94
C GLY A 83 -4.77 -6.08 9.73
N LYS A 84 -5.56 -6.33 10.77
CA LYS A 84 -5.55 -7.59 11.53
C LYS A 84 -6.51 -8.64 10.98
N GLU A 85 -7.43 -8.23 10.12
CA GLU A 85 -8.50 -9.09 9.59
C GLU A 85 -8.23 -9.54 8.17
N ILE A 86 -7.68 -8.64 7.33
CA ILE A 86 -7.42 -8.88 5.91
C ILE A 86 -6.04 -8.33 5.50
N PRO A 87 -5.44 -8.87 4.42
CA PRO A 87 -4.20 -8.32 3.88
C PRO A 87 -4.34 -6.85 3.46
N VAL A 88 -3.32 -6.06 3.76
CA VAL A 88 -3.21 -4.66 3.36
C VAL A 88 -1.89 -4.44 2.61
N LEU A 89 -1.97 -3.95 1.38
CA LEU A 89 -0.83 -3.52 0.60
C LEU A 89 -0.77 -1.99 0.59
N GLY A 90 0.29 -1.42 1.13
CA GLY A 90 0.55 0.02 1.08
C GLY A 90 1.70 0.35 0.12
N ILE A 91 1.49 1.33 -0.75
CA ILE A 91 2.48 1.78 -1.73
C ILE A 91 2.81 3.25 -1.48
N CYS A 92 4.08 3.59 -1.31
CA CYS A 92 4.59 4.93 -1.04
C CYS A 92 3.92 5.53 0.21
N LEU A 93 3.00 6.48 0.07
CA LEU A 93 2.23 7.02 1.19
C LEU A 93 1.53 5.93 2.01
N GLY A 94 1.00 4.90 1.34
CA GLY A 94 0.37 3.75 2.01
C GLY A 94 1.36 2.92 2.83
N HIS A 95 2.57 2.72 2.34
CA HIS A 95 3.66 2.09 3.09
C HIS A 95 4.04 2.91 4.33
N GLN A 96 4.18 4.23 4.18
CA GLN A 96 4.45 5.14 5.29
C GLN A 96 3.33 5.13 6.32
N ALA A 97 2.08 5.10 5.88
CA ALA A 97 0.90 5.00 6.76
C ALA A 97 0.91 3.71 7.59
N ILE A 98 1.30 2.58 7.01
CA ILE A 98 1.48 1.32 7.73
C ILE A 98 2.54 1.50 8.84
N GLY A 99 3.67 2.10 8.51
CA GLY A 99 4.72 2.37 9.50
C GLY A 99 4.22 3.17 10.70
N GLU A 100 3.47 4.24 10.46
CA GLU A 100 2.91 5.09 11.52
C GLU A 100 1.82 4.40 12.34
N VAL A 101 0.94 3.64 11.70
CA VAL A 101 -0.14 2.89 12.40
C VAL A 101 0.42 1.93 13.45
N TYR A 102 1.56 1.31 13.15
CA TYR A 102 2.23 0.39 14.07
C TYR A 102 3.21 1.06 15.03
N GLY A 103 3.27 2.39 15.05
CA GLY A 103 4.02 3.16 16.05
C GLY A 103 5.36 3.75 15.57
N GLY A 104 5.69 3.57 14.30
CA GLY A 104 6.87 4.18 13.68
C GLY A 104 6.68 5.67 13.37
N LYS A 105 7.75 6.30 12.93
CA LYS A 105 7.75 7.69 12.47
C LYS A 105 8.13 7.76 11.00
N VAL A 106 7.56 8.72 10.29
CA VAL A 106 7.91 9.07 8.91
C VAL A 106 8.74 10.34 8.94
N VAL A 107 9.91 10.27 8.32
CA VAL A 107 10.91 11.34 8.33
C VAL A 107 11.39 11.62 6.90
N PRO A 108 11.97 12.80 6.63
CA PRO A 108 12.59 13.08 5.35
C PRO A 108 13.71 12.08 5.03
N ALA A 109 13.77 11.63 3.78
CA ALA A 109 14.87 10.83 3.27
C ALA A 109 16.18 11.63 3.25
N LYS A 110 17.31 10.92 3.25
CA LYS A 110 18.64 11.56 3.19
C LYS A 110 18.83 12.41 1.93
N GLU A 111 18.16 12.04 0.84
CA GLU A 111 18.15 12.77 -0.42
C GLU A 111 16.74 12.82 -1.01
N LEU A 112 16.42 13.93 -1.69
CA LEU A 112 15.20 14.03 -2.46
C LEU A 112 15.25 13.07 -3.66
N MET A 113 14.29 12.17 -3.75
CA MET A 113 14.20 11.19 -4.82
C MET A 113 13.04 11.54 -5.76
N HIS A 114 13.38 11.85 -7.00
CA HIS A 114 12.40 12.12 -8.05
C HIS A 114 12.82 11.47 -9.36
N GLY A 115 12.27 10.30 -9.65
CA GLY A 115 12.60 9.52 -10.84
C GLY A 115 14.00 8.91 -10.86
N LYS A 116 14.71 8.93 -9.73
CA LYS A 116 16.03 8.30 -9.64
C LYS A 116 15.91 6.80 -9.46
N MET A 117 16.72 6.07 -10.23
CA MET A 117 16.86 4.62 -10.05
C MET A 117 17.75 4.32 -8.87
N SER A 118 17.33 3.39 -8.05
CA SER A 118 18.10 2.87 -6.92
C SER A 118 18.12 1.35 -6.94
N GLU A 119 19.23 0.79 -6.51
CA GLU A 119 19.32 -0.65 -6.20
C GLU A 119 18.70 -0.87 -4.83
N ILE A 120 17.75 -1.78 -4.76
CA ILE A 120 17.06 -2.18 -3.54
C ILE A 120 17.40 -3.64 -3.26
N THR A 121 17.95 -3.90 -2.08
CA THR A 121 18.13 -5.26 -1.58
C THR A 121 16.87 -5.69 -0.88
N ILE A 122 16.27 -6.79 -1.32
CA ILE A 122 15.00 -7.31 -0.80
C ILE A 122 15.17 -8.71 -0.22
N ASN A 123 14.31 -9.05 0.72
CA ASN A 123 14.16 -10.43 1.18
C ASN A 123 13.21 -11.16 0.23
N ASN A 124 13.76 -11.81 -0.79
CA ASN A 124 12.99 -12.51 -1.81
C ASN A 124 12.35 -13.83 -1.34
N LYS A 125 12.59 -14.23 -0.10
CA LYS A 125 11.87 -15.33 0.56
C LYS A 125 10.52 -14.88 1.11
N ASN A 126 10.30 -13.57 1.24
CA ASN A 126 9.00 -13.04 1.62
C ASN A 126 8.02 -13.20 0.45
N PRO A 127 6.77 -13.66 0.70
CA PRO A 127 5.77 -13.85 -0.37
C PRO A 127 5.53 -12.61 -1.25
N LEU A 128 5.69 -11.40 -0.71
CA LEU A 128 5.55 -10.16 -1.48
C LEU A 128 6.55 -10.07 -2.65
N PHE A 129 7.71 -10.68 -2.50
CA PHE A 129 8.82 -10.63 -3.47
C PHE A 129 9.13 -11.98 -4.12
N GLU A 130 8.23 -12.94 -3.99
CA GLU A 130 8.40 -14.27 -4.58
C GLU A 130 8.64 -14.17 -6.09
N GLY A 131 9.67 -14.86 -6.57
CA GLY A 131 10.06 -14.87 -7.98
C GLY A 131 10.96 -13.72 -8.42
N LEU A 132 11.28 -12.78 -7.53
CA LEU A 132 12.26 -11.73 -7.78
C LEU A 132 13.66 -12.12 -7.31
N GLU A 133 14.68 -11.52 -7.90
CA GLU A 133 16.05 -11.61 -7.40
C GLU A 133 16.19 -10.83 -6.08
N ASP A 134 17.25 -11.10 -5.31
CA ASP A 134 17.52 -10.42 -4.03
C ASP A 134 17.90 -8.94 -4.18
N LYS A 135 18.24 -8.52 -5.39
CA LYS A 135 18.50 -7.14 -5.77
C LYS A 135 17.64 -6.73 -6.95
N ILE A 136 16.92 -5.65 -6.79
CA ILE A 136 16.08 -5.06 -7.83
C ILE A 136 16.42 -3.59 -8.03
N TYR A 137 16.10 -3.07 -9.20
CA TYR A 137 16.23 -1.65 -9.49
C TYR A 137 14.83 -1.03 -9.58
N ALA A 138 14.60 0.02 -8.81
CA ALA A 138 13.34 0.72 -8.77
C ALA A 138 13.51 2.22 -8.95
N ALA A 139 12.62 2.82 -9.72
CA ALA A 139 12.51 4.27 -9.80
C ALA A 139 11.80 4.78 -8.53
N ARG A 140 12.39 5.80 -7.92
CA ARG A 140 11.89 6.36 -6.65
C ARG A 140 11.36 7.76 -6.85
N TYR A 141 10.19 8.03 -6.26
CA TYR A 141 9.49 9.32 -6.35
C TYR A 141 9.08 9.88 -4.99
N HIS A 142 9.66 9.35 -3.90
CA HIS A 142 9.32 9.74 -2.54
C HIS A 142 10.42 10.57 -1.90
N SER A 143 10.02 11.47 -1.01
CA SER A 143 10.92 12.28 -0.18
C SER A 143 10.88 11.90 1.30
N LEU A 144 10.03 10.97 1.68
CA LEU A 144 9.80 10.51 3.04
C LEU A 144 10.09 9.01 3.16
N ILE A 145 10.59 8.62 4.31
CA ILE A 145 10.88 7.22 4.67
C ILE A 145 10.39 6.90 6.07
N ILE A 146 10.24 5.62 6.37
CA ILE A 146 10.03 5.17 7.75
C ILE A 146 11.38 5.24 8.47
N ASP A 147 11.39 5.87 9.64
CA ASP A 147 12.59 6.03 10.46
C ASP A 147 13.05 4.68 11.04
N ASP A 148 14.32 4.38 10.85
CA ASP A 148 14.93 3.14 11.36
C ASP A 148 15.07 3.12 12.89
N GLU A 149 15.34 4.29 13.50
CA GLU A 149 15.56 4.39 14.95
C GLU A 149 14.28 4.14 15.76
N THR A 150 13.12 4.45 15.18
CA THR A 150 11.81 4.29 15.81
C THR A 150 10.99 3.17 15.16
N PHE A 151 11.66 2.24 14.48
CA PHE A 151 10.97 1.18 13.74
C PHE A 151 10.16 0.28 14.68
N PRO A 152 8.86 0.04 14.36
CA PRO A 152 7.97 -0.72 15.24
C PRO A 152 8.31 -2.21 15.29
N GLU A 153 8.14 -2.81 16.48
CA GLU A 153 8.42 -4.24 16.71
C GLU A 153 7.47 -5.19 15.95
N ASP A 154 6.27 -4.73 15.65
CA ASP A 154 5.25 -5.53 14.95
C ASP A 154 5.50 -5.65 13.42
N LEU A 155 6.46 -4.91 12.90
CA LEU A 155 6.84 -4.95 11.50
C LEU A 155 8.26 -5.50 11.31
N LYS A 156 8.53 -5.97 10.11
CA LYS A 156 9.87 -6.40 9.68
C LYS A 156 10.30 -5.64 8.44
N VAL A 157 11.54 -5.21 8.40
CA VAL A 157 12.13 -4.64 7.19
C VAL A 157 12.45 -5.78 6.22
N ILE A 158 11.91 -5.68 5.00
CA ILE A 158 12.13 -6.66 3.93
C ILE A 158 12.78 -6.05 2.69
N GLY A 159 13.10 -4.76 2.71
CA GLY A 159 13.84 -4.10 1.64
C GLY A 159 14.52 -2.84 2.11
N ARG A 160 15.77 -2.62 1.63
CA ARG A 160 16.59 -1.43 1.90
C ARG A 160 17.26 -0.96 0.64
N ASP A 161 17.47 0.36 0.53
CA ASP A 161 18.29 0.94 -0.53
C ASP A 161 19.79 0.84 -0.22
N GLU A 162 20.62 1.37 -1.13
CA GLU A 162 22.08 1.39 -1.01
C GLU A 162 22.58 2.17 0.21
N LYS A 163 21.79 3.07 0.76
CA LYS A 163 22.10 3.86 1.97
C LYS A 163 21.53 3.26 3.25
N GLY A 164 20.96 2.08 3.15
CA GLY A 164 20.33 1.36 4.26
C GLY A 164 18.97 1.89 4.66
N GLN A 165 18.36 2.78 3.89
CA GLN A 165 17.02 3.31 4.17
C GLN A 165 15.95 2.25 3.91
N ILE A 166 14.93 2.24 4.75
CA ILE A 166 13.82 1.29 4.64
C ILE A 166 12.98 1.58 3.41
N MET A 167 12.84 0.57 2.53
CA MET A 167 12.07 0.65 1.30
C MET A 167 10.87 -0.28 1.28
N ALA A 168 10.89 -1.36 2.05
CA ALA A 168 9.79 -2.30 2.15
C ALA A 168 9.71 -2.91 3.55
N VAL A 169 8.49 -3.13 4.02
CA VAL A 169 8.17 -3.74 5.32
C VAL A 169 7.05 -4.78 5.18
N CYS A 170 6.95 -5.69 6.14
CA CYS A 170 5.83 -6.62 6.27
C CYS A 170 5.45 -6.82 7.73
#